data_dd5fdaef8be1201e92510c4acbe1e65e
#
_entry.id   dd5fdaef8be1201e92510c4acbe1e65e
#
_cell.length_a   1.000
_cell.length_b   1.000
_cell.length_c   1.000
_cell.angle_alpha   90.00
_cell.angle_beta   90.00
_cell.angle_gamma   90.00
#
_symmetry.space_group_name_H-M   'P 1'
#
loop_
_entity.id
_entity.type
_entity.pdbx_description
1 polymer ?
#
loop_
_entity_poly.entity_id
_entity_poly.type
_entity_poly.pdbx_seq_one_letter_code
_entity_poly.pdbx_strand_id
1 'polypeptide(L)'
;ALGRGGILTKMTMQNKPRYRLKEHVELCSVDDFINNIEHWKTQHRHIECFAFSHAKQLMLKTLDVTDDEIQPRKEGWPSEDALLIMCCELTGKFPALNAQLQKLLGIFIKPTTCVDWSSRIFPTVRNTRFNEMEYQIPAELGVACLQEVLAALKHAKSPTFFPVEFRFV
;
A
#
# COMPACT_ATOMS: atom_id res chain seq x y z
N ALA A 1 14.31 -8.51 -11.47
CA ALA A 1 15.08 -9.37 -12.39
C ALA A 1 14.95 -10.87 -12.04
N LEU A 2 14.10 -11.25 -11.07
CA LEU A 2 13.77 -12.64 -10.70
C LEU A 2 14.98 -13.56 -10.53
N GLY A 3 16.12 -13.03 -10.06
CA GLY A 3 17.35 -13.79 -9.91
C GLY A 3 18.04 -14.23 -11.21
N ARG A 4 17.52 -13.82 -12.38
CA ARG A 4 18.04 -14.24 -13.70
C ARG A 4 19.15 -13.36 -14.28
N GLY A 5 19.40 -12.19 -13.65
CA GLY A 5 20.38 -11.22 -14.13
C GLY A 5 21.85 -11.54 -13.76
N GLY A 6 22.10 -12.63 -13.03
CA GLY A 6 23.43 -12.97 -12.54
C GLY A 6 23.63 -12.64 -11.05
N ILE A 7 24.87 -12.73 -10.61
CA ILE A 7 25.27 -12.47 -9.21
C ILE A 7 25.84 -11.05 -9.12
N LEU A 8 25.24 -10.20 -8.29
CA LEU A 8 25.81 -8.89 -7.96
C LEU A 8 26.94 -9.07 -6.95
N THR A 9 28.17 -8.82 -7.39
CA THR A 9 29.37 -8.97 -6.54
C THR A 9 29.79 -7.67 -5.87
N LYS A 10 29.36 -6.53 -6.40
CA LYS A 10 29.67 -5.19 -5.85
C LYS A 10 28.61 -4.19 -6.26
N MET A 11 28.22 -3.34 -5.32
CA MET A 11 27.34 -2.20 -5.56
C MET A 11 27.94 -0.95 -4.90
N THR A 12 27.98 0.15 -5.63
CA THR A 12 28.35 1.47 -5.09
C THR A 12 27.12 2.34 -5.05
N MET A 13 26.80 2.86 -3.87
CA MET A 13 25.64 3.74 -3.65
C MET A 13 26.12 5.10 -3.16
N GLN A 14 25.48 6.16 -3.64
CA GLN A 14 25.69 7.51 -3.14
C GLN A 14 24.67 7.79 -2.03
N ASN A 15 25.15 8.02 -0.82
CA ASN A 15 24.30 8.37 0.29
C ASN A 15 23.82 9.82 0.18
N LYS A 16 22.58 10.05 0.61
CA LYS A 16 22.03 11.39 0.82
C LYS A 16 22.04 11.72 2.32
N PRO A 17 22.13 13.01 2.71
CA PRO A 17 21.85 13.41 4.09
C PRO A 17 20.50 12.86 4.54
N ARG A 18 20.41 12.49 5.82
CA ARG A 18 19.14 12.03 6.38
C ARG A 18 18.11 13.15 6.37
N TYR A 19 16.87 12.79 6.10
CA TYR A 19 15.73 13.71 6.07
C TYR A 19 14.52 13.08 6.74
N ARG A 20 13.59 13.91 7.16
CA ARG A 20 12.33 13.48 7.76
C ARG A 20 11.26 13.41 6.69
N LEU A 21 10.33 12.46 6.88
CA LEU A 21 9.14 12.32 6.09
C LEU A 21 7.91 12.47 6.98
N LYS A 22 6.94 13.18 6.46
CA LYS A 22 5.57 13.19 6.95
C LYS A 22 4.79 12.17 6.15
N GLU A 23 4.30 11.15 6.82
CA GLU A 23 3.40 10.15 6.25
C GLU A 23 1.98 10.55 6.62
N HIS A 24 1.11 10.54 5.63
CA HIS A 24 -0.33 10.65 5.83
C HIS A 24 -1.02 9.46 5.20
N VAL A 25 -1.90 8.82 5.97
CA VAL A 25 -2.70 7.67 5.53
C VAL A 25 -4.16 8.04 5.73
N GLU A 26 -4.95 7.84 4.68
CA GLU A 26 -6.40 8.05 4.72
C GLU A 26 -7.14 7.07 3.81
N LEU A 27 -8.46 7.02 3.96
CA LEU A 27 -9.33 6.32 3.02
C LEU A 27 -9.87 7.31 2.00
N CYS A 28 -9.76 6.95 0.72
CA CYS A 28 -10.48 7.65 -0.33
C CYS A 28 -11.28 6.66 -1.19
N SER A 29 -12.27 7.15 -1.93
CA SER A 29 -12.95 6.32 -2.90
C SER A 29 -12.03 5.98 -4.07
N VAL A 30 -12.25 4.83 -4.72
CA VAL A 30 -11.51 4.46 -5.93
C VAL A 30 -11.71 5.51 -7.02
N ASP A 31 -12.93 6.07 -7.14
CA ASP A 31 -13.24 7.10 -8.14
C ASP A 31 -12.50 8.41 -7.84
N ASP A 32 -12.44 8.84 -6.58
CA ASP A 32 -11.67 10.03 -6.18
C ASP A 32 -10.18 9.84 -6.45
N PHE A 33 -9.65 8.66 -6.16
CA PHE A 33 -8.26 8.32 -6.47
C PHE A 33 -7.98 8.46 -7.96
N ILE A 34 -8.80 7.85 -8.81
CA ILE A 34 -8.65 7.89 -10.27
C ILE A 34 -8.71 9.31 -10.80
N ASN A 35 -9.66 10.11 -10.30
CA ASN A 35 -9.88 11.48 -10.79
C ASN A 35 -8.79 12.46 -10.33
N ASN A 36 -8.13 12.22 -9.21
CA ASN A 36 -7.20 13.18 -8.62
C ASN A 36 -5.73 12.75 -8.67
N ILE A 37 -5.42 11.51 -9.05
CA ILE A 37 -4.07 10.98 -8.94
C ILE A 37 -3.02 11.79 -9.72
N GLU A 38 -3.35 12.29 -10.90
CA GLU A 38 -2.44 13.11 -11.71
C GLU A 38 -2.12 14.43 -11.01
N HIS A 39 -3.11 15.01 -10.31
CA HIS A 39 -2.89 16.21 -9.52
C HIS A 39 -2.05 15.89 -8.27
N TRP A 40 -2.37 14.84 -7.55
CA TRP A 40 -1.62 14.44 -6.34
C TRP A 40 -0.16 14.09 -6.63
N LYS A 41 0.14 13.48 -7.78
CA LYS A 41 1.53 13.23 -8.22
C LYS A 41 2.39 14.50 -8.29
N THR A 42 1.77 15.67 -8.51
CA THR A 42 2.49 16.95 -8.53
C THR A 42 2.66 17.54 -7.14
N GLN A 43 1.86 17.13 -6.17
CA GLN A 43 1.83 17.68 -4.82
C GLN A 43 2.66 16.86 -3.83
N HIS A 44 2.71 15.53 -4.01
CA HIS A 44 3.33 14.62 -3.07
C HIS A 44 4.58 13.98 -3.66
N ARG A 45 5.59 13.82 -2.81
CA ARG A 45 6.84 13.17 -3.21
C ARG A 45 6.67 11.68 -3.49
N HIS A 46 5.88 10.99 -2.68
CA HIS A 46 5.55 9.59 -2.88
C HIS A 46 4.07 9.38 -2.63
N ILE A 47 3.46 8.58 -3.49
CA ILE A 47 2.07 8.16 -3.38
C ILE A 47 2.02 6.67 -3.59
N GLU A 48 1.37 5.99 -2.66
CA GLU A 48 1.01 4.59 -2.80
C GLU A 48 -0.43 4.38 -2.35
N CYS A 49 -1.09 3.42 -2.93
CA CYS A 49 -2.42 3.02 -2.47
C CYS A 49 -2.51 1.50 -2.33
N PHE A 50 -3.39 1.08 -1.43
CA PHE A 50 -3.71 -0.31 -1.16
C PHE A 50 -5.19 -0.52 -1.45
N ALA A 51 -5.48 -1.17 -2.55
CA ALA A 51 -6.82 -1.37 -3.07
C ALA A 51 -7.27 -2.82 -2.93
N PHE A 52 -8.48 -3.03 -2.44
CA PHE A 52 -9.09 -4.35 -2.30
C PHE A 52 -10.17 -4.54 -3.36
N SER A 53 -10.20 -5.70 -4.00
CA SER A 53 -11.05 -5.95 -5.16
C SER A 53 -12.57 -5.84 -4.89
N HIS A 54 -13.00 -6.00 -3.65
CA HIS A 54 -14.40 -5.90 -3.24
C HIS A 54 -14.72 -4.64 -2.42
N ALA A 55 -13.73 -3.83 -2.06
CA ALA A 55 -13.94 -2.56 -1.37
C ALA A 55 -14.27 -1.43 -2.37
N LYS A 56 -15.03 -0.44 -1.91
CA LYS A 56 -15.28 0.81 -2.66
C LYS A 56 -14.25 1.89 -2.36
N GLN A 57 -13.51 1.72 -1.29
CA GLN A 57 -12.46 2.62 -0.82
C GLN A 57 -11.12 1.90 -0.88
N LEU A 58 -10.09 2.67 -1.06
CA LEU A 58 -8.71 2.25 -0.94
C LEU A 58 -8.02 3.05 0.16
N MET A 59 -6.96 2.50 0.70
CA MET A 59 -6.09 3.21 1.61
C MET A 59 -5.05 3.97 0.78
N LEU A 60 -5.11 5.29 0.86
CA LEU A 60 -4.15 6.20 0.23
C LEU A 60 -3.08 6.55 1.25
N LYS A 61 -1.83 6.48 0.84
CA LYS A 61 -0.68 6.87 1.63
C LYS A 61 0.18 7.85 0.84
N THR A 62 0.44 8.99 1.43
CA THR A 62 1.33 10.03 0.87
C THR A 62 2.52 10.26 1.79
N LEU A 63 3.68 10.56 1.19
CA LEU A 63 4.91 10.85 1.93
C LEU A 63 5.54 12.12 1.37
N ASP A 64 5.81 13.09 2.26
CA ASP A 64 6.43 14.36 1.90
C ASP A 64 7.61 14.67 2.81
N VAL A 65 8.64 15.32 2.26
CA VAL A 65 9.76 15.81 3.06
C VAL A 65 9.28 16.95 3.94
N THR A 66 9.67 16.93 5.21
CA THR A 66 9.24 17.91 6.19
C THR A 66 10.34 18.26 7.19
N ASP A 67 10.23 19.47 7.73
CA ASP A 67 11.00 19.92 8.90
C ASP A 67 10.19 19.90 10.20
N ASP A 68 8.98 19.36 10.17
CA ASP A 68 8.14 19.20 11.36
C ASP A 68 8.85 18.36 12.44
N GLU A 69 8.45 18.53 13.69
CA GLU A 69 8.96 17.74 14.80
C GLU A 69 8.58 16.27 14.67
N ILE A 70 9.44 15.39 15.18
CA ILE A 70 9.20 13.94 15.13
C ILE A 70 7.97 13.59 15.95
N GLN A 71 7.00 12.97 15.27
CA GLN A 71 5.79 12.39 15.84
C GLN A 71 5.69 10.96 15.33
N PRO A 72 6.30 9.99 16.03
CA PRO A 72 6.38 8.63 15.54
C PRO A 72 5.00 8.00 15.41
N ARG A 73 4.88 7.00 14.53
CA ARG A 73 3.65 6.24 14.33
C ARG A 73 3.19 5.63 15.66
N LYS A 74 1.95 5.88 16.01
CA LYS A 74 1.32 5.24 17.17
C LYS A 74 0.80 3.87 16.75
N GLU A 75 1.32 2.83 17.36
CA GLU A 75 0.76 1.50 17.16
C GLU A 75 -0.59 1.40 17.86
N GLY A 76 -1.63 1.09 17.08
CA GLY A 76 -2.94 0.75 17.61
C GLY A 76 -2.95 -0.69 18.15
N TRP A 77 -3.94 -1.02 18.95
CA TRP A 77 -4.20 -2.41 19.32
C TRP A 77 -5.62 -2.81 18.86
N PRO A 78 -5.79 -3.89 18.07
CA PRO A 78 -4.72 -4.70 17.45
C PRO A 78 -3.92 -3.89 16.40
N SER A 79 -2.65 -4.29 16.17
CA SER A 79 -1.85 -3.69 15.10
C SER A 79 -2.46 -4.01 13.73
N GLU A 80 -2.17 -3.16 12.73
CA GLU A 80 -2.64 -3.39 11.35
C GLU A 80 -2.20 -4.76 10.82
N ASP A 81 -0.97 -5.16 11.13
CA ASP A 81 -0.43 -6.46 10.71
C ASP A 81 -1.17 -7.63 11.40
N ALA A 82 -1.48 -7.51 12.70
CA ALA A 82 -2.25 -8.53 13.41
C ALA A 82 -3.68 -8.67 12.85
N LEU A 83 -4.31 -7.54 12.51
CA LEU A 83 -5.63 -7.54 11.87
C LEU A 83 -5.58 -8.20 10.48
N LEU A 84 -4.54 -7.89 9.70
CA LEU A 84 -4.33 -8.49 8.40
C LEU A 84 -4.14 -10.00 8.49
N ILE A 85 -3.29 -10.47 9.43
CA ILE A 85 -3.09 -11.90 9.70
C ILE A 85 -4.42 -12.58 10.01
N MET A 86 -5.18 -12.02 10.95
CA MET A 86 -6.47 -12.58 11.35
C MET A 86 -7.44 -12.68 10.17
N CYS A 87 -7.52 -11.64 9.33
CA CYS A 87 -8.38 -11.65 8.14
C CYS A 87 -7.91 -12.68 7.11
N CYS A 88 -6.61 -12.81 6.89
CA CYS A 88 -6.04 -13.80 5.98
C CYS A 88 -6.31 -15.23 6.47
N GLU A 89 -6.15 -15.51 7.75
CA GLU A 89 -6.45 -16.83 8.33
C GLU A 89 -7.95 -17.16 8.23
N LEU A 90 -8.81 -16.18 8.51
CA LEU A 90 -10.25 -16.37 8.46
C LEU A 90 -10.72 -16.62 7.02
N THR A 91 -10.24 -15.84 6.06
CA THR A 91 -10.62 -16.01 4.64
C THR A 91 -9.98 -17.27 4.03
N GLY A 92 -8.82 -17.69 4.52
CA GLY A 92 -8.21 -18.97 4.14
C GLY A 92 -9.07 -20.17 4.55
N LYS A 93 -9.72 -20.10 5.73
CA LYS A 93 -10.63 -21.14 6.22
C LYS A 93 -12.03 -21.02 5.59
N PHE A 94 -12.50 -19.79 5.37
CA PHE A 94 -13.84 -19.47 4.88
C PHE A 94 -13.78 -18.47 3.72
N PRO A 95 -13.42 -18.91 2.50
CA PRO A 95 -13.24 -18.02 1.35
C PRO A 95 -14.48 -17.18 0.99
N ALA A 96 -15.67 -17.68 1.30
CA ALA A 96 -16.92 -16.96 1.08
C ALA A 96 -17.05 -15.64 1.86
N LEU A 97 -16.28 -15.47 2.95
CA LEU A 97 -16.27 -14.25 3.76
C LEU A 97 -15.38 -13.15 3.18
N ASN A 98 -14.54 -13.46 2.19
CA ASN A 98 -13.55 -12.53 1.67
C ASN A 98 -14.18 -11.21 1.21
N ALA A 99 -15.21 -11.27 0.39
CA ALA A 99 -15.86 -10.07 -0.14
C ALA A 99 -16.52 -9.21 0.95
N GLN A 100 -17.10 -9.84 1.97
CA GLN A 100 -17.72 -9.12 3.09
C GLN A 100 -16.68 -8.43 3.96
N LEU A 101 -15.60 -9.14 4.29
CA LEU A 101 -14.51 -8.59 5.11
C LEU A 101 -13.81 -7.42 4.40
N GLN A 102 -13.54 -7.54 3.10
CA GLN A 102 -12.96 -6.43 2.34
C GLN A 102 -13.86 -5.18 2.32
N LYS A 103 -15.19 -5.34 2.23
CA LYS A 103 -16.13 -4.22 2.30
C LYS A 103 -16.15 -3.53 3.67
N LEU A 104 -15.84 -4.26 4.73
CA LEU A 104 -15.85 -3.75 6.12
C LEU A 104 -14.51 -3.11 6.52
N LEU A 105 -13.45 -3.30 5.74
CA LEU A 105 -12.12 -2.77 6.08
C LEU A 105 -12.10 -1.27 6.35
N GLY A 106 -12.88 -0.49 5.60
CA GLY A 106 -12.97 0.95 5.79
C GLY A 106 -13.42 1.39 7.19
N ILE A 107 -14.07 0.49 7.96
CA ILE A 107 -14.49 0.80 9.35
C ILE A 107 -13.27 0.81 10.29
N PHE A 108 -12.24 0.02 9.99
CA PHE A 108 -11.08 -0.17 10.87
C PHE A 108 -9.93 0.77 10.55
N ILE A 109 -9.85 1.29 9.33
CA ILE A 109 -8.79 2.20 8.90
C ILE A 109 -9.20 3.62 9.26
N LYS A 110 -8.42 4.26 10.14
CA LYS A 110 -8.60 5.66 10.51
C LYS A 110 -7.49 6.49 9.88
N PRO A 111 -7.78 7.74 9.48
CA PRO A 111 -6.73 8.65 9.03
C PRO A 111 -5.65 8.79 10.11
N THR A 112 -4.41 8.70 9.70
CA THR A 112 -3.26 8.85 10.59
C THR A 112 -2.20 9.72 9.94
N THR A 113 -1.47 10.45 10.77
CA THR A 113 -0.30 11.21 10.34
C THR A 113 0.83 10.94 11.30
N CYS A 114 2.03 10.71 10.77
CA CYS A 114 3.24 10.60 11.56
C CYS A 114 4.41 11.29 10.87
N VAL A 115 5.41 11.65 11.66
CA VAL A 115 6.66 12.26 11.18
C VAL A 115 7.82 11.53 11.82
N ASP A 116 8.71 11.00 11.00
CA ASP A 116 9.95 10.38 11.49
C ASP A 116 11.03 10.44 10.39
N TRP A 117 12.20 9.95 10.72
CA TRP A 117 13.28 9.79 9.76
C TRP A 117 12.87 8.85 8.62
N SER A 118 13.27 9.17 7.40
CA SER A 118 12.96 8.35 6.22
C SER A 118 13.32 6.87 6.42
N SER A 119 14.41 6.59 7.12
CA SER A 119 14.84 5.23 7.46
C SER A 119 13.91 4.49 8.43
N ARG A 120 12.94 5.16 9.05
CA ARG A 120 11.92 4.56 9.92
C ARG A 120 10.52 4.57 9.29
N ILE A 121 10.30 5.49 8.34
CA ILE A 121 9.03 5.58 7.61
C ILE A 121 8.92 4.51 6.53
N PHE A 122 9.97 4.35 5.70
CA PHE A 122 9.91 3.38 4.59
C PHE A 122 9.85 1.92 5.01
N PRO A 123 10.65 1.46 6.00
CA PRO A 123 10.57 0.07 6.41
C PRO A 123 9.29 -0.20 7.18
N THR A 124 8.56 -1.22 6.77
CA THR A 124 7.41 -1.75 7.53
C THR A 124 7.72 -3.19 7.92
N VAL A 125 7.68 -3.47 9.22
CA VAL A 125 7.79 -4.85 9.70
C VAL A 125 6.52 -5.58 9.34
N ARG A 126 6.65 -6.67 8.57
CA ARG A 126 5.55 -7.55 8.22
C ARG A 126 5.82 -8.95 8.73
N ASN A 127 4.95 -9.42 9.62
CA ASN A 127 5.01 -10.77 10.16
C ASN A 127 4.15 -11.73 9.33
N THR A 128 3.25 -11.19 8.52
CA THR A 128 2.41 -11.96 7.59
C THR A 128 3.28 -12.54 6.47
N ARG A 129 3.23 -13.85 6.27
CA ARG A 129 3.88 -14.51 5.14
C ARG A 129 2.96 -14.52 3.93
N PHE A 130 3.46 -14.06 2.80
CA PHE A 130 2.72 -14.03 1.54
C PHE A 130 3.66 -14.20 0.35
N ASN A 131 3.11 -14.58 -0.78
CA ASN A 131 3.78 -14.52 -2.07
C ASN A 131 3.30 -13.28 -2.80
N GLU A 132 4.20 -12.59 -3.46
CA GLU A 132 3.87 -11.40 -4.23
C GLU A 132 4.44 -11.47 -5.65
N MET A 133 3.84 -10.70 -6.53
CA MET A 133 4.35 -10.41 -7.87
C MET A 133 4.33 -8.90 -8.04
N GLU A 134 5.41 -8.33 -8.53
CA GLU A 134 5.53 -6.91 -8.85
C GLU A 134 5.77 -6.74 -10.34
N TYR A 135 5.02 -5.83 -10.95
CA TYR A 135 5.15 -5.46 -12.34
C TYR A 135 5.38 -3.95 -12.47
N GLN A 136 6.39 -3.57 -13.23
CA GLN A 136 6.63 -2.20 -13.61
C GLN A 136 6.01 -1.96 -14.99
N ILE A 137 5.13 -0.97 -15.05
CA ILE A 137 4.40 -0.60 -16.26
C ILE A 137 4.58 0.89 -16.54
N PRO A 138 4.41 1.36 -17.78
CA PRO A 138 4.43 2.79 -18.08
C PRO A 138 3.42 3.55 -17.22
N ALA A 139 3.85 4.70 -16.67
CA ALA A 139 3.06 5.44 -15.68
C ALA A 139 1.68 5.89 -16.21
N GLU A 140 1.61 6.20 -17.51
CA GLU A 140 0.37 6.60 -18.21
C GLU A 140 -0.68 5.46 -18.28
N LEU A 141 -0.25 4.20 -18.16
CA LEU A 141 -1.14 3.04 -18.14
C LEU A 141 -1.49 2.59 -16.71
N GLY A 142 -0.87 3.19 -15.71
CA GLY A 142 -0.94 2.74 -14.32
C GLY A 142 -2.36 2.62 -13.78
N VAL A 143 -3.15 3.69 -13.92
CA VAL A 143 -4.53 3.73 -13.41
C VAL A 143 -5.42 2.72 -14.14
N ALA A 144 -5.32 2.65 -15.47
CA ALA A 144 -6.09 1.67 -16.26
C ALA A 144 -5.74 0.24 -15.86
N CYS A 145 -4.45 -0.05 -15.67
CA CYS A 145 -4.00 -1.36 -15.21
C CYS A 145 -4.53 -1.70 -13.83
N LEU A 146 -4.50 -0.76 -12.88
CA LEU A 146 -5.08 -0.97 -11.54
C LEU A 146 -6.57 -1.34 -11.62
N GLN A 147 -7.34 -0.62 -12.45
CA GLN A 147 -8.77 -0.90 -12.64
C GLN A 147 -9.00 -2.30 -13.23
N GLU A 148 -8.24 -2.67 -14.25
CA GLU A 148 -8.32 -4.00 -14.87
C GLU A 148 -7.97 -5.12 -13.90
N VAL A 149 -6.90 -4.95 -13.10
CA VAL A 149 -6.50 -5.94 -12.09
C VAL A 149 -7.59 -6.12 -11.03
N LEU A 150 -8.15 -5.02 -10.50
CA LEU A 150 -9.23 -5.09 -9.51
C LEU A 150 -10.49 -5.75 -10.09
N ALA A 151 -10.83 -5.44 -11.34
CA ALA A 151 -11.95 -6.07 -12.04
C ALA A 151 -11.71 -7.57 -12.28
N ALA A 152 -10.50 -7.95 -12.69
CA ALA A 152 -10.13 -9.34 -12.92
C ALA A 152 -10.18 -10.16 -11.61
N LEU A 153 -9.64 -9.65 -10.51
CA LEU A 153 -9.69 -10.29 -9.19
C LEU A 153 -11.14 -10.48 -8.71
N LYS A 154 -11.98 -9.48 -8.92
CA LYS A 154 -13.40 -9.55 -8.58
C LYS A 154 -14.16 -10.56 -9.42
N HIS A 155 -13.90 -10.58 -10.74
CA HIS A 155 -14.52 -11.52 -11.67
C HIS A 155 -14.11 -12.95 -11.38
N ALA A 156 -12.82 -13.19 -11.13
CA ALA A 156 -12.28 -14.49 -10.77
C ALA A 156 -12.72 -14.98 -9.39
N LYS A 157 -13.43 -14.15 -8.60
CA LYS A 157 -13.81 -14.45 -7.21
C LYS A 157 -12.60 -14.90 -6.40
N SER A 158 -11.47 -14.22 -6.60
CA SER A 158 -10.20 -14.56 -5.92
C SER A 158 -10.41 -14.66 -4.42
N PRO A 159 -9.95 -15.73 -3.76
CA PRO A 159 -10.03 -15.87 -2.31
C PRO A 159 -8.97 -15.04 -1.59
N THR A 160 -8.09 -14.36 -2.32
CA THR A 160 -7.00 -13.57 -1.76
C THR A 160 -7.54 -12.37 -1.00
N PHE A 161 -7.20 -12.28 0.28
CA PHE A 161 -7.56 -11.12 1.11
C PHE A 161 -6.59 -9.97 0.97
N PHE A 162 -5.37 -10.19 0.50
CA PHE A 162 -4.35 -9.16 0.34
C PHE A 162 -4.77 -8.05 -0.64
N PRO A 163 -4.40 -6.79 -0.35
CA PRO A 163 -4.63 -5.68 -1.28
C PRO A 163 -3.71 -5.76 -2.50
N VAL A 164 -4.12 -5.07 -3.54
CA VAL A 164 -3.23 -4.67 -4.63
C VAL A 164 -2.54 -3.39 -4.18
N GLU A 165 -1.22 -3.43 -4.06
CA GLU A 165 -0.41 -2.24 -3.84
C GLU A 165 -0.10 -1.60 -5.19
N PHE A 166 -0.35 -0.30 -5.29
CA PHE A 166 -0.07 0.49 -6.47
C PHE A 166 0.70 1.75 -6.05
N ARG A 167 1.82 2.01 -6.72
CA ARG A 167 2.68 3.17 -6.43
C ARG A 167 3.35 3.69 -7.69
N PHE A 168 3.69 4.96 -7.70
CA PHE A 168 4.59 5.56 -8.67
C PHE A 168 6.04 5.53 -8.15
N VAL A 169 6.98 5.21 -9.03
CA VAL A 169 8.42 5.09 -8.74
C VAL A 169 9.19 6.15 -9.52
#